data_15c8130888689a4f83cdce22e021580f
#
_entry.id   15c8130888689a4f83cdce22e021580f
#
_cell.length_a   1.000
_cell.length_b   1.000
_cell.length_c   1.000
_cell.angle_alpha   90.00
_cell.angle_beta   90.00
_cell.angle_gamma   90.00
#
_symmetry.space_group_name_H-M   'P 1'
#
loop_
_entity.id
_entity.type
_entity.pdbx_description
1 polymer ?
#
loop_
_entity_poly.entity_id
_entity_poly.type
_entity_poly.pdbx_seq_one_letter_code
_entity_poly.pdbx_strand_id
1 'polypeptide(L)'
;MYVDSATITPSVGNSPNPVVPRRYRYDWALFSDWCTACEHRSLPAHPSVLAEFLADHPAADGTQRRRVAAINAVHVRAGLPAPGRAETIRRLLSTARADRLARVGERVAQVVPRIPVTGWPGGLFGRRDALLLTLAAAGLSFEEIARLRRTDITTEPDALVLKAGEGWARVTAEFGVEPIAVYRNWLEVLGFLDRYPSTKLLAGRLDKGASLSAFADIARRDEQPLFTPIDRWGHTPFDPTPLTGHSIAVLVRAHLAGQAPVHKRPPTKKKPTTPSRENVSAPVVVDVELDQGYYDRGKAARRQAHIHLQDVTDILDGIEDEADKLFADLLAILDGTESD
;
A
#
# COMPACT_ATOMS: atom_id res chain seq x y z
N MET A 1 -27.35 55.89 20.84
CA MET A 1 -26.16 55.11 21.12
C MET A 1 -26.07 54.06 20.01
N TYR A 2 -25.39 54.40 18.93
CA TYR A 2 -25.23 53.54 17.73
C TYR A 2 -24.04 52.62 17.98
N VAL A 3 -24.23 51.32 17.84
CA VAL A 3 -23.14 50.36 17.90
C VAL A 3 -22.81 49.94 16.48
N ASP A 4 -21.63 50.30 16.06
CA ASP A 4 -21.05 50.01 14.74
C ASP A 4 -20.80 48.48 14.57
N SER A 5 -21.45 47.88 13.57
CA SER A 5 -21.22 46.52 13.16
C SER A 5 -20.02 46.49 12.18
N ALA A 6 -18.85 46.21 12.70
CA ALA A 6 -17.66 45.98 11.87
C ALA A 6 -17.85 44.69 11.05
N THR A 7 -18.08 44.84 9.78
CA THR A 7 -18.05 43.78 8.77
C THR A 7 -16.62 43.29 8.57
N ILE A 8 -16.29 42.13 9.13
CA ILE A 8 -15.00 41.46 8.89
C ILE A 8 -15.12 40.80 7.51
N THR A 9 -14.58 41.46 6.49
CA THR A 9 -14.29 40.84 5.20
C THR A 9 -13.11 39.88 5.36
N PRO A 10 -13.22 38.56 5.00
CA PRO A 10 -12.06 37.70 5.01
C PRO A 10 -11.12 38.17 3.91
N SER A 11 -9.93 38.64 4.29
CA SER A 11 -8.80 38.91 3.41
C SER A 11 -8.45 37.61 2.66
N VAL A 12 -8.73 37.57 1.37
CA VAL A 12 -8.17 36.56 0.46
C VAL A 12 -6.67 36.76 0.45
N GLY A 13 -5.95 35.96 1.24
CA GLY A 13 -4.50 35.95 1.31
C GLY A 13 -3.94 35.73 -0.07
N ASN A 14 -3.22 36.74 -0.56
CA ASN A 14 -2.46 36.72 -1.81
C ASN A 14 -1.33 35.70 -1.64
N SER A 15 -1.58 34.41 -1.95
CA SER A 15 -0.54 33.39 -1.99
C SER A 15 0.50 33.81 -3.03
N PRO A 16 1.79 33.81 -2.71
CA PRO A 16 2.83 34.21 -3.65
C PRO A 16 2.72 33.38 -4.91
N ASN A 17 2.64 34.07 -6.05
CA ASN A 17 2.50 33.42 -7.36
C ASN A 17 3.63 32.41 -7.54
N PRO A 18 3.37 31.12 -7.75
CA PRO A 18 4.38 30.09 -7.74
C PRO A 18 5.42 30.37 -8.84
N VAL A 19 6.71 30.25 -8.50
CA VAL A 19 7.80 30.44 -9.47
C VAL A 19 7.75 29.32 -10.50
N VAL A 20 7.16 29.61 -11.66
CA VAL A 20 6.99 28.67 -12.78
C VAL A 20 8.24 28.67 -13.68
N PRO A 21 8.88 27.52 -13.98
CA PRO A 21 9.95 27.44 -14.95
C PRO A 21 9.53 28.00 -16.30
N ARG A 22 10.42 28.74 -16.97
CA ARG A 22 10.10 29.41 -18.25
C ARG A 22 9.49 28.45 -19.29
N ARG A 23 9.99 27.21 -19.37
CA ARG A 23 9.50 26.16 -20.29
C ARG A 23 8.08 25.67 -19.98
N TYR A 24 7.56 25.87 -18.76
CA TYR A 24 6.26 25.39 -18.30
C TYR A 24 5.22 26.51 -18.13
N ARG A 25 5.58 27.76 -18.39
CA ARG A 25 4.69 28.92 -18.17
C ARG A 25 3.38 28.82 -18.93
N TYR A 26 3.44 28.43 -20.19
CA TYR A 26 2.26 28.33 -21.04
C TYR A 26 1.31 27.23 -20.55
N ASP A 27 1.84 26.03 -20.32
CA ASP A 27 1.01 24.89 -19.89
C ASP A 27 0.41 25.12 -18.50
N TRP A 28 1.17 25.78 -17.60
CA TRP A 28 0.66 26.17 -16.28
C TRP A 28 -0.41 27.27 -16.38
N ALA A 29 -0.21 28.29 -17.18
CA ALA A 29 -1.21 29.35 -17.37
C ALA A 29 -2.52 28.77 -17.91
N LEU A 30 -2.44 27.93 -18.96
CA LEU A 30 -3.60 27.25 -19.52
C LEU A 30 -4.39 26.45 -18.46
N PHE A 31 -3.67 25.70 -17.60
CA PHE A 31 -4.31 24.95 -16.53
C PHE A 31 -4.93 25.86 -15.47
N SER A 32 -4.21 26.90 -15.06
CA SER A 32 -4.68 27.86 -14.05
C SER A 32 -5.91 28.63 -14.50
N ASP A 33 -5.93 29.06 -15.77
CA ASP A 33 -7.05 29.79 -16.37
C ASP A 33 -8.28 28.87 -16.48
N TRP A 34 -8.09 27.62 -16.91
CA TRP A 34 -9.15 26.63 -16.97
C TRP A 34 -9.72 26.34 -15.55
N CYS A 35 -8.84 26.14 -14.55
CA CYS A 35 -9.29 25.96 -13.18
C CYS A 35 -10.12 27.14 -12.68
N THR A 36 -9.71 28.37 -13.01
CA THR A 36 -10.47 29.57 -12.65
C THR A 36 -11.85 29.61 -13.33
N ALA A 37 -11.91 29.21 -14.60
CA ALA A 37 -13.17 29.16 -15.35
C ALA A 37 -14.14 28.08 -14.83
N CYS A 38 -13.61 26.97 -14.32
CA CYS A 38 -14.37 25.85 -13.76
C CYS A 38 -14.55 25.93 -12.21
N GLU A 39 -14.17 27.04 -11.58
CA GLU A 39 -14.24 27.25 -10.12
C GLU A 39 -13.41 26.21 -9.32
N HIS A 40 -12.38 25.67 -9.93
CA HIS A 40 -11.44 24.74 -9.28
C HIS A 40 -10.22 25.46 -8.72
N ARG A 41 -9.61 24.87 -7.69
CA ARG A 41 -8.28 25.30 -7.22
C ARG A 41 -7.19 24.73 -8.12
N SER A 42 -6.35 25.61 -8.66
CA SER A 42 -5.18 25.20 -9.45
C SER A 42 -4.01 24.75 -8.54
N LEU A 43 -3.96 25.21 -7.27
CA LEU A 43 -2.90 24.89 -6.32
C LEU A 43 -3.45 24.91 -4.86
N PRO A 44 -3.47 23.78 -4.14
CA PRO A 44 -3.24 22.42 -4.63
C PRO A 44 -4.37 21.95 -5.56
N ALA A 45 -4.02 21.26 -6.65
CA ALA A 45 -4.99 20.61 -7.51
C ALA A 45 -5.17 19.15 -7.13
N HIS A 46 -6.44 18.71 -7.08
CA HIS A 46 -6.74 17.29 -6.93
C HIS A 46 -6.49 16.54 -8.24
N PRO A 47 -6.07 15.25 -8.21
CA PRO A 47 -5.88 14.46 -9.44
C PRO A 47 -7.10 14.39 -10.36
N SER A 48 -8.33 14.41 -9.82
CA SER A 48 -9.55 14.45 -10.65
C SER A 48 -9.65 15.73 -11.48
N VAL A 49 -9.30 16.88 -10.89
CA VAL A 49 -9.29 18.18 -11.60
C VAL A 49 -8.28 18.16 -12.75
N LEU A 50 -7.12 17.53 -12.53
CA LEU A 50 -6.14 17.34 -13.59
C LEU A 50 -6.67 16.39 -14.69
N ALA A 51 -7.38 15.32 -14.31
CA ALA A 51 -7.97 14.40 -15.28
C ALA A 51 -9.03 15.08 -16.15
N GLU A 52 -9.91 15.88 -15.55
CA GLU A 52 -10.93 16.69 -16.24
C GLU A 52 -10.28 17.70 -17.21
N PHE A 53 -9.26 18.43 -16.75
CA PHE A 53 -8.48 19.33 -17.60
C PHE A 53 -7.88 18.63 -18.82
N LEU A 54 -7.31 17.43 -18.65
CA LEU A 54 -6.71 16.67 -19.74
C LEU A 54 -7.78 16.16 -20.73
N ALA A 55 -8.98 15.83 -20.25
CA ALA A 55 -10.12 15.43 -21.07
C ALA A 55 -10.68 16.61 -21.88
N ASP A 56 -10.82 17.79 -21.26
CA ASP A 56 -11.30 19.01 -21.92
C ASP A 56 -10.32 19.59 -22.95
N HIS A 57 -9.04 19.23 -22.80
CA HIS A 57 -7.97 19.69 -23.69
C HIS A 57 -7.26 18.52 -24.37
N PRO A 58 -7.93 17.75 -25.23
CA PRO A 58 -7.32 16.62 -25.90
C PRO A 58 -6.12 17.09 -26.76
N ALA A 59 -5.02 16.34 -26.69
CA ALA A 59 -3.81 16.63 -27.45
C ALA A 59 -3.00 15.33 -27.65
N ALA A 60 -1.96 15.36 -28.48
CA ALA A 60 -1.04 14.26 -28.63
C ALA A 60 -0.36 13.89 -27.28
N ASP A 61 0.00 12.62 -27.10
CA ASP A 61 0.55 12.05 -25.85
C ASP A 61 1.73 12.87 -25.30
N GLY A 62 2.66 13.30 -26.16
CA GLY A 62 3.79 14.13 -25.76
C GLY A 62 3.36 15.48 -25.17
N THR A 63 2.31 16.09 -25.72
CA THR A 63 1.74 17.35 -25.20
C THR A 63 1.04 17.14 -23.86
N GLN A 64 0.28 16.05 -23.72
CA GLN A 64 -0.38 15.71 -22.45
C GLN A 64 0.65 15.44 -21.35
N ARG A 65 1.71 14.66 -21.65
CA ARG A 65 2.81 14.43 -20.71
C ARG A 65 3.50 15.72 -20.31
N ARG A 66 3.76 16.64 -21.26
CA ARG A 66 4.37 17.95 -20.97
C ARG A 66 3.49 18.81 -20.06
N ARG A 67 2.16 18.83 -20.29
CA ARG A 67 1.20 19.53 -19.43
C ARG A 67 1.23 18.99 -18.01
N VAL A 68 1.17 17.67 -17.86
CA VAL A 68 1.28 17.01 -16.53
C VAL A 68 2.60 17.32 -15.87
N ALA A 69 3.72 17.28 -16.60
CA ALA A 69 5.05 17.65 -16.07
C ALA A 69 5.10 19.11 -15.59
N ALA A 70 4.46 20.03 -16.32
CA ALA A 70 4.39 21.44 -15.94
C ALA A 70 3.61 21.62 -14.62
N ILE A 71 2.44 21.00 -14.49
CA ILE A 71 1.59 21.06 -13.31
C ILE A 71 2.28 20.43 -12.10
N ASN A 72 2.88 19.25 -12.28
CA ASN A 72 3.67 18.59 -11.24
C ASN A 72 4.84 19.45 -10.73
N ALA A 73 5.58 20.10 -11.66
CA ALA A 73 6.72 20.94 -11.30
C ALA A 73 6.31 22.14 -10.43
N VAL A 74 5.15 22.73 -10.67
CA VAL A 74 4.62 23.84 -9.85
C VAL A 74 4.22 23.33 -8.46
N HIS A 75 3.53 22.20 -8.37
CA HIS A 75 3.14 21.59 -7.08
C HIS A 75 4.36 21.25 -6.24
N VAL A 76 5.32 20.53 -6.81
CA VAL A 76 6.57 20.16 -6.11
C VAL A 76 7.32 21.38 -5.58
N ARG A 77 7.40 22.45 -6.37
CA ARG A 77 8.02 23.71 -5.93
C ARG A 77 7.29 24.41 -4.80
N ALA A 78 5.96 24.23 -4.76
CA ALA A 78 5.13 24.73 -3.67
C ALA A 78 5.15 23.81 -2.43
N GLY A 79 5.95 22.72 -2.45
CA GLY A 79 5.97 21.73 -1.37
C GLY A 79 4.70 20.88 -1.29
N LEU A 80 3.95 20.79 -2.40
CA LEU A 80 2.67 20.09 -2.48
C LEU A 80 2.79 18.79 -3.27
N PRO A 81 1.94 17.78 -2.99
CA PRO A 81 1.89 16.55 -3.76
C PRO A 81 1.61 16.82 -5.25
N ALA A 82 2.38 16.17 -6.13
CA ALA A 82 2.25 16.29 -7.58
C ALA A 82 1.02 15.49 -8.07
N PRO A 83 -0.07 16.11 -8.59
CA PRO A 83 -1.31 15.43 -8.95
C PRO A 83 -1.11 14.43 -10.09
N GLY A 84 -0.18 14.67 -11.00
CA GLY A 84 0.12 13.76 -12.12
C GLY A 84 0.81 12.46 -11.71
N ARG A 85 1.23 12.32 -10.45
CA ARG A 85 1.75 11.04 -9.91
C ARG A 85 0.63 10.08 -9.51
N ALA A 86 -0.62 10.55 -9.42
CA ALA A 86 -1.76 9.71 -9.13
C ALA A 86 -1.95 8.65 -10.24
N GLU A 87 -2.33 7.44 -9.83
CA GLU A 87 -2.49 6.32 -10.77
C GLU A 87 -3.51 6.59 -11.87
N THR A 88 -4.58 7.33 -11.57
CA THR A 88 -5.58 7.75 -12.57
C THR A 88 -4.94 8.51 -13.71
N ILE A 89 -4.02 9.44 -13.41
CA ILE A 89 -3.31 10.22 -14.43
C ILE A 89 -2.29 9.36 -15.18
N ARG A 90 -1.58 8.48 -14.46
CA ARG A 90 -0.61 7.56 -15.06
C ARG A 90 -1.27 6.59 -16.05
N ARG A 91 -2.49 6.11 -15.74
CA ARG A 91 -3.30 5.29 -16.67
C ARG A 91 -3.73 6.08 -17.91
N LEU A 92 -4.18 7.33 -17.73
CA LEU A 92 -4.57 8.20 -18.85
C LEU A 92 -3.40 8.46 -19.83
N LEU A 93 -2.16 8.55 -19.30
CA LEU A 93 -0.97 8.84 -20.10
C LEU A 93 -0.30 7.59 -20.69
N SER A 94 -0.73 6.38 -20.35
CA SER A 94 -0.11 5.14 -20.80
C SER A 94 -1.14 4.01 -20.95
N THR A 95 -1.55 3.74 -22.17
CA THR A 95 -2.48 2.64 -22.50
C THR A 95 -1.91 1.28 -22.12
N ALA A 96 -0.62 1.02 -22.38
CA ALA A 96 0.04 -0.22 -22.02
C ALA A 96 0.01 -0.48 -20.49
N ARG A 97 0.09 0.58 -19.69
CA ARG A 97 -0.06 0.48 -18.21
C ARG A 97 -1.53 0.20 -17.86
N ALA A 98 -2.46 0.89 -18.47
CA ALA A 98 -3.90 0.68 -18.26
C ALA A 98 -4.28 -0.77 -18.56
N ASP A 99 -3.88 -1.31 -19.72
CA ASP A 99 -4.15 -2.68 -20.15
C ASP A 99 -3.55 -3.72 -19.20
N ARG A 100 -2.32 -3.46 -18.72
CA ARG A 100 -1.67 -4.35 -17.74
C ARG A 100 -2.43 -4.36 -16.42
N LEU A 101 -2.83 -3.20 -15.92
CA LEU A 101 -3.60 -3.12 -14.66
C LEU A 101 -5.00 -3.71 -14.80
N ALA A 102 -5.64 -3.56 -15.95
CA ALA A 102 -6.91 -4.21 -16.23
C ALA A 102 -6.79 -5.74 -16.12
N ARG A 103 -5.76 -6.35 -16.75
CA ARG A 103 -5.51 -7.79 -16.62
C ARG A 103 -5.22 -8.23 -15.19
N VAL A 104 -4.48 -7.42 -14.43
CA VAL A 104 -4.25 -7.69 -12.99
C VAL A 104 -5.55 -7.61 -12.22
N GLY A 105 -6.37 -6.58 -12.46
CA GLY A 105 -7.68 -6.39 -11.84
C GLY A 105 -8.63 -7.56 -12.09
N GLU A 106 -8.76 -8.00 -13.34
CA GLU A 106 -9.57 -9.18 -13.70
C GLU A 106 -9.09 -10.44 -12.96
N ARG A 107 -7.77 -10.62 -12.85
CA ARG A 107 -7.22 -11.76 -12.12
C ARG A 107 -7.48 -11.66 -10.61
N VAL A 108 -7.33 -10.48 -10.04
CA VAL A 108 -7.64 -10.21 -8.62
C VAL A 108 -9.13 -10.46 -8.34
N ALA A 109 -10.02 -10.05 -9.23
CA ALA A 109 -11.45 -10.32 -9.13
C ALA A 109 -11.80 -11.83 -9.08
N GLN A 110 -11.01 -12.66 -9.74
CA GLN A 110 -11.17 -14.11 -9.68
C GLN A 110 -10.59 -14.73 -8.40
N VAL A 111 -9.53 -14.13 -7.87
CA VAL A 111 -8.77 -14.67 -6.73
C VAL A 111 -9.35 -14.24 -5.39
N VAL A 112 -9.62 -12.95 -5.20
CA VAL A 112 -10.07 -12.39 -3.91
C VAL A 112 -11.29 -13.07 -3.32
N PRO A 113 -12.36 -13.37 -4.08
CA PRO A 113 -13.54 -14.06 -3.53
C PRO A 113 -13.28 -15.49 -3.03
N ARG A 114 -12.17 -16.10 -3.48
CA ARG A 114 -11.79 -17.48 -3.09
C ARG A 114 -10.83 -17.50 -1.90
N ILE A 115 -10.31 -16.34 -1.49
CA ILE A 115 -9.42 -16.24 -0.34
C ILE A 115 -10.23 -16.42 0.95
N PRO A 116 -9.83 -17.33 1.85
CA PRO A 116 -10.57 -17.56 3.09
C PRO A 116 -10.45 -16.34 4.01
N VAL A 117 -11.60 -15.85 4.52
CA VAL A 117 -11.67 -14.77 5.51
C VAL A 117 -12.03 -15.27 6.91
N THR A 118 -12.25 -16.59 7.04
CA THR A 118 -12.56 -17.30 8.30
C THR A 118 -11.64 -18.51 8.47
N GLY A 119 -11.63 -19.09 9.64
CA GLY A 119 -10.74 -20.21 9.98
C GLY A 119 -9.32 -19.75 10.34
N TRP A 120 -8.60 -20.59 11.07
CA TRP A 120 -7.24 -20.31 11.51
C TRP A 120 -6.23 -21.28 10.86
N PRO A 121 -5.08 -20.79 10.40
CA PRO A 121 -4.67 -19.38 10.27
C PRO A 121 -5.11 -18.74 8.95
N GLY A 122 -5.77 -19.49 8.06
CA GLY A 122 -6.14 -19.07 6.71
C GLY A 122 -6.90 -17.73 6.67
N GLY A 123 -7.87 -17.54 7.57
CA GLY A 123 -8.67 -16.32 7.63
C GLY A 123 -7.87 -15.08 8.02
N LEU A 124 -6.82 -15.21 8.84
CA LEU A 124 -5.92 -14.11 9.18
C LEU A 124 -5.13 -13.65 7.93
N PHE A 125 -4.42 -14.59 7.31
CA PHE A 125 -3.61 -14.29 6.12
C PHE A 125 -4.48 -13.85 4.95
N GLY A 126 -5.63 -14.51 4.77
CA GLY A 126 -6.52 -14.20 3.66
C GLY A 126 -7.09 -12.78 3.71
N ARG A 127 -7.44 -12.26 4.88
CA ARG A 127 -7.90 -10.88 5.04
C ARG A 127 -6.80 -9.86 4.69
N ARG A 128 -5.56 -10.13 5.09
CA ARG A 128 -4.38 -9.32 4.73
C ARG A 128 -4.12 -9.38 3.23
N ASP A 129 -4.04 -10.58 2.68
CA ASP A 129 -3.62 -10.80 1.30
C ASP A 129 -4.68 -10.30 0.30
N ALA A 130 -5.97 -10.39 0.64
CA ALA A 130 -7.04 -9.79 -0.15
C ALA A 130 -6.86 -8.27 -0.29
N LEU A 131 -6.49 -7.58 0.80
CA LEU A 131 -6.24 -6.14 0.73
C LEU A 131 -4.96 -5.83 -0.07
N LEU A 132 -3.88 -6.58 0.10
CA LEU A 132 -2.66 -6.43 -0.70
C LEU A 132 -2.94 -6.55 -2.20
N LEU A 133 -3.73 -7.55 -2.60
CA LEU A 133 -4.14 -7.77 -3.99
C LEU A 133 -4.99 -6.62 -4.52
N THR A 134 -5.96 -6.14 -3.73
CA THR A 134 -6.83 -5.02 -4.10
C THR A 134 -6.03 -3.74 -4.34
N LEU A 135 -5.07 -3.43 -3.44
CA LEU A 135 -4.21 -2.26 -3.59
C LEU A 135 -3.25 -2.39 -4.78
N ALA A 136 -2.71 -3.57 -5.04
CA ALA A 136 -1.87 -3.84 -6.21
C ALA A 136 -2.66 -3.71 -7.52
N ALA A 137 -3.91 -4.19 -7.57
CA ALA A 137 -4.80 -4.02 -8.73
C ALA A 137 -5.14 -2.55 -8.99
N ALA A 138 -5.25 -1.74 -7.94
CA ALA A 138 -5.43 -0.31 -8.05
C ALA A 138 -4.20 0.43 -8.64
N GLY A 139 -3.06 -0.26 -8.77
CA GLY A 139 -1.85 0.24 -9.42
C GLY A 139 -0.83 0.86 -8.47
N LEU A 140 -1.00 0.67 -7.15
CA LEU A 140 0.04 1.05 -6.20
C LEU A 140 1.27 0.14 -6.40
N SER A 141 2.45 0.71 -6.33
CA SER A 141 3.67 -0.07 -6.27
C SER A 141 3.78 -0.82 -4.94
N PHE A 142 4.53 -1.90 -4.91
CA PHE A 142 4.70 -2.69 -3.69
C PHE A 142 5.39 -1.90 -2.57
N GLU A 143 6.26 -0.95 -2.94
CA GLU A 143 6.91 -0.04 -2.00
C GLU A 143 5.93 0.99 -1.43
N GLU A 144 5.01 1.52 -2.24
CA GLU A 144 3.94 2.38 -1.73
C GLU A 144 3.05 1.63 -0.75
N ILE A 145 2.65 0.40 -1.08
CA ILE A 145 1.85 -0.45 -0.19
C ILE A 145 2.60 -0.75 1.12
N ALA A 146 3.91 -1.01 1.06
CA ALA A 146 4.75 -1.29 2.22
C ALA A 146 4.82 -0.09 3.18
N ARG A 147 4.81 1.13 2.64
CA ARG A 147 4.90 2.37 3.44
C ARG A 147 3.57 2.86 3.99
N LEU A 148 2.44 2.27 3.58
CA LEU A 148 1.12 2.69 4.07
C LEU A 148 1.01 2.53 5.58
N ARG A 149 0.55 3.60 6.20
CA ARG A 149 0.19 3.66 7.61
C ARG A 149 -1.33 3.58 7.77
N ARG A 150 -1.79 3.29 8.95
CA ARG A 150 -3.23 3.21 9.24
C ARG A 150 -3.93 4.56 9.05
N THR A 151 -3.20 5.68 9.22
CA THR A 151 -3.68 7.05 8.99
C THR A 151 -3.80 7.41 7.52
N ASP A 152 -3.12 6.70 6.63
CA ASP A 152 -3.05 7.04 5.21
C ASP A 152 -4.31 6.64 4.42
N ILE A 153 -5.24 5.91 5.04
CA ILE A 153 -6.45 5.43 4.37
C ILE A 153 -7.70 6.08 4.97
N THR A 154 -8.50 6.66 4.11
CA THR A 154 -9.84 7.16 4.42
C THR A 154 -10.88 6.42 3.58
N THR A 155 -12.08 6.23 4.14
CA THR A 155 -13.18 5.57 3.46
C THR A 155 -14.18 6.63 3.00
N GLU A 156 -14.46 6.66 1.71
CA GLU A 156 -15.56 7.39 1.09
C GLU A 156 -16.73 6.42 0.82
N PRO A 157 -17.93 6.89 0.44
CA PRO A 157 -19.08 6.02 0.23
C PRO A 157 -18.87 4.89 -0.77
N ASP A 158 -18.04 5.13 -1.81
CA ASP A 158 -17.81 4.23 -2.93
C ASP A 158 -16.33 3.89 -3.18
N ALA A 159 -15.41 4.39 -2.34
CA ALA A 159 -13.98 4.24 -2.55
C ALA A 159 -13.17 4.24 -1.26
N LEU A 160 -11.96 3.67 -1.37
CA LEU A 160 -10.88 3.98 -0.44
C LEU A 160 -10.00 5.07 -1.05
N VAL A 161 -9.70 6.09 -0.27
CA VAL A 161 -8.77 7.15 -0.63
C VAL A 161 -7.51 6.96 0.19
N LEU A 162 -6.39 6.82 -0.50
CA LEU A 162 -5.09 6.53 0.11
C LEU A 162 -4.11 7.65 -0.20
N LYS A 163 -3.37 8.06 0.82
CA LYS A 163 -2.17 8.88 0.66
C LYS A 163 -0.99 7.94 0.42
N ALA A 164 -0.55 7.82 -0.82
CA ALA A 164 0.54 6.92 -1.21
C ALA A 164 1.73 7.75 -1.73
N GLY A 165 2.83 7.76 -0.97
CA GLY A 165 3.99 8.57 -1.28
C GLY A 165 3.64 10.07 -1.36
N GLU A 166 3.97 10.72 -2.47
CA GLU A 166 3.65 12.14 -2.72
C GLU A 166 2.30 12.34 -3.43
N GLY A 167 1.51 11.28 -3.59
CA GLY A 167 0.25 11.31 -4.34
C GLY A 167 -0.93 10.74 -3.56
N TRP A 168 -2.08 10.77 -4.24
CA TRP A 168 -3.31 10.17 -3.77
C TRP A 168 -3.74 9.07 -4.73
N ALA A 169 -4.22 7.96 -4.19
CA ALA A 169 -4.84 6.90 -4.96
C ALA A 169 -6.29 6.74 -4.51
N ARG A 170 -7.20 6.61 -5.48
CA ARG A 170 -8.60 6.28 -5.23
C ARG A 170 -8.86 4.86 -5.72
N VAL A 171 -9.34 4.00 -4.84
CA VAL A 171 -9.62 2.59 -5.13
C VAL A 171 -11.11 2.39 -5.06
N THR A 172 -11.71 2.17 -6.22
CA THR A 172 -13.14 1.94 -6.41
C THR A 172 -13.44 0.46 -6.63
N ALA A 173 -14.72 0.09 -6.60
CA ALA A 173 -15.19 -1.26 -6.91
C ALA A 173 -15.04 -1.56 -8.42
N GLU A 174 -13.81 -1.79 -8.84
CA GLU A 174 -13.51 -2.28 -10.19
C GLU A 174 -13.51 -3.81 -10.20
N PHE A 175 -13.94 -4.38 -11.32
CA PHE A 175 -13.94 -5.84 -11.55
C PHE A 175 -14.72 -6.67 -10.50
N GLY A 176 -15.65 -6.06 -9.75
CA GLY A 176 -16.49 -6.79 -8.78
C GLY A 176 -15.82 -7.07 -7.43
N VAL A 177 -14.68 -6.48 -7.14
CA VAL A 177 -14.08 -6.48 -5.80
C VAL A 177 -14.53 -5.22 -5.07
N GLU A 178 -15.11 -5.39 -3.89
CA GLU A 178 -15.56 -4.29 -3.02
C GLU A 178 -14.42 -3.87 -2.08
N PRO A 179 -13.64 -2.81 -2.40
CA PRO A 179 -12.42 -2.47 -1.67
C PRO A 179 -12.70 -2.07 -0.23
N ILE A 180 -13.85 -1.42 0.03
CA ILE A 180 -14.26 -1.02 1.38
C ILE A 180 -14.49 -2.26 2.25
N ALA A 181 -15.19 -3.28 1.73
CA ALA A 181 -15.44 -4.51 2.45
C ALA A 181 -14.13 -5.28 2.73
N VAL A 182 -13.24 -5.34 1.74
CA VAL A 182 -11.91 -5.96 1.88
C VAL A 182 -11.08 -5.23 2.94
N TYR A 183 -11.04 -3.92 2.91
CA TYR A 183 -10.35 -3.11 3.92
C TYR A 183 -10.94 -3.29 5.31
N ARG A 184 -12.27 -3.27 5.42
CA ARG A 184 -12.98 -3.47 6.68
C ARG A 184 -12.64 -4.83 7.31
N ASN A 185 -12.58 -5.89 6.51
CA ASN A 185 -12.16 -7.22 6.97
C ASN A 185 -10.76 -7.22 7.60
N TRP A 186 -9.83 -6.41 7.06
CA TRP A 186 -8.51 -6.26 7.66
C TRP A 186 -8.54 -5.38 8.91
N LEU A 187 -9.29 -4.29 8.90
CA LEU A 187 -9.48 -3.45 10.09
C LEU A 187 -10.08 -4.21 11.28
N GLU A 188 -10.96 -5.17 11.03
CA GLU A 188 -11.53 -6.04 12.07
C GLU A 188 -10.43 -6.82 12.81
N VAL A 189 -9.42 -7.31 12.09
CA VAL A 189 -8.26 -8.00 12.68
C VAL A 189 -7.41 -7.01 13.46
N LEU A 190 -7.08 -5.86 12.87
CA LEU A 190 -6.26 -4.84 13.52
C LEU A 190 -6.93 -4.34 14.80
N GLY A 191 -8.21 -3.99 14.75
CA GLY A 191 -8.97 -3.50 15.90
C GLY A 191 -9.11 -4.56 16.99
N PHE A 192 -9.26 -5.85 16.61
CA PHE A 192 -9.24 -6.93 17.58
C PHE A 192 -7.89 -7.01 18.29
N LEU A 193 -6.77 -6.97 17.54
CA LEU A 193 -5.43 -7.04 18.12
C LEU A 193 -5.09 -5.80 18.95
N ASP A 194 -5.56 -4.62 18.54
CA ASP A 194 -5.41 -3.38 19.32
C ASP A 194 -6.09 -3.48 20.70
N ARG A 195 -7.22 -4.19 20.77
CA ARG A 195 -7.99 -4.38 22.01
C ARG A 195 -7.50 -5.59 22.82
N TYR A 196 -7.18 -6.68 22.13
CA TYR A 196 -6.77 -7.96 22.70
C TYR A 196 -5.52 -8.46 21.97
N PRO A 197 -4.31 -8.09 22.40
CA PRO A 197 -3.06 -8.48 21.75
C PRO A 197 -2.76 -9.97 21.99
N SER A 198 -3.67 -10.84 21.57
CA SER A 198 -3.61 -12.29 21.78
C SER A 198 -4.00 -13.05 20.50
N THR A 199 -2.99 -13.59 19.84
CA THR A 199 -3.14 -14.49 18.68
C THR A 199 -4.05 -15.67 18.98
N LYS A 200 -4.00 -16.22 20.20
CA LYS A 200 -4.83 -17.36 20.61
C LYS A 200 -6.31 -17.00 20.65
N LEU A 201 -6.66 -15.81 21.15
CA LEU A 201 -8.05 -15.35 21.18
C LEU A 201 -8.56 -15.05 19.77
N LEU A 202 -7.74 -14.43 18.92
CA LEU A 202 -8.07 -14.20 17.52
C LEU A 202 -8.29 -15.50 16.78
N ALA A 203 -7.39 -16.49 16.96
CA ALA A 203 -7.51 -17.81 16.37
C ALA A 203 -8.84 -18.49 16.76
N GLY A 204 -9.20 -18.45 18.05
CA GLY A 204 -10.44 -19.02 18.54
C GLY A 204 -11.70 -18.35 17.95
N ARG A 205 -11.64 -17.05 17.65
CA ARG A 205 -12.73 -16.33 16.99
C ARG A 205 -12.85 -16.67 15.51
N LEU A 206 -11.73 -16.62 14.79
CA LEU A 206 -11.70 -16.95 13.36
C LEU A 206 -12.10 -18.40 13.09
N ASP A 207 -11.69 -19.35 13.95
CA ASP A 207 -12.09 -20.76 13.84
C ASP A 207 -13.58 -20.99 14.00
N LYS A 208 -14.20 -20.24 14.91
CA LYS A 208 -15.64 -20.33 15.16
C LYS A 208 -16.47 -19.55 14.14
N GLY A 209 -15.84 -18.86 13.19
CA GLY A 209 -16.51 -17.93 12.29
C GLY A 209 -17.22 -16.79 13.03
N ALA A 210 -16.77 -16.46 14.26
CA ALA A 210 -17.38 -15.40 15.05
C ALA A 210 -17.10 -14.04 14.43
N SER A 211 -18.13 -13.19 14.39
CA SER A 211 -18.01 -11.85 13.83
C SER A 211 -16.95 -11.01 14.58
N LEU A 212 -16.16 -10.31 13.80
CA LEU A 212 -15.20 -9.32 14.26
C LEU A 212 -15.66 -7.89 13.88
N SER A 213 -16.83 -7.71 13.30
CA SER A 213 -17.29 -6.45 12.70
C SER A 213 -17.23 -5.24 13.64
N ALA A 214 -17.53 -5.43 14.94
CA ALA A 214 -17.45 -4.37 15.94
C ALA A 214 -16.01 -3.86 16.18
N PHE A 215 -14.99 -4.59 15.75
CA PHE A 215 -13.59 -4.19 15.95
C PHE A 215 -13.07 -3.28 14.84
N ALA A 216 -13.69 -3.27 13.66
CA ALA A 216 -13.29 -2.37 12.57
C ALA A 216 -13.40 -0.89 12.98
N ASP A 217 -14.44 -0.54 13.73
CA ASP A 217 -14.74 0.83 14.10
C ASP A 217 -13.85 1.35 15.25
N ILE A 218 -13.23 0.45 16.01
CA ILE A 218 -12.32 0.75 17.12
C ILE A 218 -10.84 0.54 16.76
N ALA A 219 -10.54 0.10 15.55
CA ALA A 219 -9.17 -0.02 15.08
C ALA A 219 -8.45 1.33 15.17
N ARG A 220 -7.27 1.34 15.77
CA ARG A 220 -6.49 2.57 15.91
C ARG A 220 -6.09 3.09 14.54
N ARG A 221 -6.32 4.37 14.33
CA ARG A 221 -5.83 5.12 13.17
C ARG A 221 -4.61 5.92 13.61
N ASP A 222 -3.49 5.24 13.68
CA ASP A 222 -2.22 5.77 14.13
C ASP A 222 -1.13 5.64 13.05
N GLU A 223 0.06 6.10 13.36
CA GLU A 223 1.22 6.06 12.46
C GLU A 223 1.82 4.66 12.29
N GLN A 224 1.19 3.62 12.87
CA GLN A 224 1.67 2.25 12.71
C GLN A 224 1.48 1.76 11.28
N PRO A 225 2.36 0.87 10.80
CA PRO A 225 2.22 0.27 9.48
C PRO A 225 0.87 -0.44 9.33
N LEU A 226 0.26 -0.28 8.15
CA LEU A 226 -0.97 -1.00 7.82
C LEU A 226 -0.72 -2.51 7.73
N PHE A 227 0.44 -2.91 7.22
CA PHE A 227 0.86 -4.29 7.07
C PHE A 227 2.15 -4.55 7.83
N THR A 228 2.10 -5.53 8.73
CA THR A 228 3.26 -6.01 9.46
C THR A 228 3.57 -7.46 9.08
N PRO A 229 4.81 -7.93 9.21
CA PRO A 229 5.13 -9.32 9.06
C PRO A 229 4.32 -10.17 10.04
N ILE A 230 3.81 -11.29 9.56
CA ILE A 230 3.10 -12.29 10.38
C ILE A 230 3.83 -13.60 10.19
N ASP A 231 4.25 -14.23 11.29
CA ASP A 231 4.88 -15.53 11.22
C ASP A 231 3.84 -16.62 10.85
N ARG A 232 4.33 -17.82 10.52
CA ARG A 232 3.46 -18.95 10.16
C ARG A 232 2.47 -19.37 11.25
N TRP A 233 2.65 -18.89 12.47
CA TRP A 233 1.80 -19.15 13.61
C TRP A 233 0.78 -18.03 13.86
N GLY A 234 0.84 -16.95 13.08
CA GLY A 234 -0.03 -15.80 13.18
C GLY A 234 0.43 -14.74 14.18
N HIS A 235 1.67 -14.79 14.66
CA HIS A 235 2.19 -13.76 15.54
C HIS A 235 2.78 -12.62 14.73
N THR A 236 2.54 -11.40 15.21
CA THR A 236 3.17 -10.18 14.71
C THR A 236 4.41 -9.87 15.57
N PRO A 237 5.42 -9.16 15.03
CA PRO A 237 6.55 -8.70 15.82
C PRO A 237 6.09 -7.79 16.95
N PHE A 238 6.84 -7.79 18.06
CA PHE A 238 6.54 -6.92 19.20
C PHE A 238 6.67 -5.43 18.84
N ASP A 239 7.69 -5.10 18.06
CA ASP A 239 7.84 -3.77 17.45
C ASP A 239 7.23 -3.82 16.05
N PRO A 240 6.19 -3.01 15.76
CA PRO A 240 5.48 -3.05 14.48
C PRO A 240 6.35 -2.48 13.36
N THR A 241 7.13 -3.33 12.72
CA THR A 241 7.86 -3.01 11.50
C THR A 241 6.97 -3.22 10.27
N PRO A 242 7.11 -2.42 9.20
CA PRO A 242 6.34 -2.63 7.98
C PRO A 242 6.74 -3.93 7.26
N LEU A 243 5.78 -4.54 6.58
CA LEU A 243 6.05 -5.61 5.62
C LEU A 243 6.81 -5.01 4.43
N THR A 244 7.89 -5.65 3.99
CA THR A 244 8.71 -5.10 2.89
C THR A 244 8.01 -5.19 1.53
N GLY A 245 8.31 -4.27 0.60
CA GLY A 245 7.80 -4.31 -0.77
C GLY A 245 8.13 -5.62 -1.48
N HIS A 246 9.32 -6.17 -1.24
CA HIS A 246 9.71 -7.49 -1.75
C HIS A 246 8.77 -8.60 -1.25
N SER A 247 8.48 -8.66 0.05
CA SER A 247 7.56 -9.65 0.62
C SER A 247 6.15 -9.50 0.04
N ILE A 248 5.68 -8.27 -0.15
CA ILE A 248 4.39 -7.97 -0.79
C ILE A 248 4.40 -8.48 -2.23
N ALA A 249 5.45 -8.20 -2.99
CA ALA A 249 5.61 -8.66 -4.37
C ALA A 249 5.55 -10.19 -4.48
N VAL A 250 6.22 -10.90 -3.58
CA VAL A 250 6.21 -12.37 -3.54
C VAL A 250 4.79 -12.89 -3.27
N LEU A 251 4.08 -12.33 -2.28
CA LEU A 251 2.72 -12.74 -1.93
C LEU A 251 1.74 -12.48 -3.09
N VAL A 252 1.76 -11.27 -3.65
CA VAL A 252 0.86 -10.89 -4.74
C VAL A 252 1.10 -11.77 -5.97
N ARG A 253 2.36 -11.99 -6.37
CA ARG A 253 2.70 -12.85 -7.50
C ARG A 253 2.27 -14.29 -7.27
N ALA A 254 2.47 -14.83 -6.07
CA ALA A 254 2.07 -16.18 -5.72
C ALA A 254 0.55 -16.38 -5.83
N HIS A 255 -0.25 -15.43 -5.33
CA HIS A 255 -1.70 -15.46 -5.48
C HIS A 255 -2.15 -15.38 -6.93
N LEU A 256 -1.58 -14.47 -7.72
CA LEU A 256 -1.92 -14.30 -9.14
C LEU A 256 -1.51 -15.51 -9.98
N ALA A 257 -0.44 -16.21 -9.61
CA ALA A 257 0.00 -17.45 -10.25
C ALA A 257 -0.78 -18.70 -9.79
N GLY A 258 -1.68 -18.58 -8.81
CA GLY A 258 -2.38 -19.72 -8.21
C GLY A 258 -1.50 -20.57 -7.29
N GLN A 259 -0.37 -20.05 -6.85
CA GLN A 259 0.61 -20.69 -5.96
C GLN A 259 0.62 -20.04 -4.57
N ALA A 260 -0.53 -19.56 -4.14
CA ALA A 260 -0.67 -18.91 -2.84
C ALA A 260 -0.16 -19.79 -1.69
N PRO A 261 0.52 -19.22 -0.68
CA PRO A 261 0.99 -19.97 0.48
C PRO A 261 -0.16 -20.68 1.19
N VAL A 262 -0.03 -21.98 1.43
CA VAL A 262 -0.99 -22.74 2.21
C VAL A 262 -0.62 -22.64 3.69
N HIS A 263 -1.40 -21.89 4.44
CA HIS A 263 -1.21 -21.73 5.88
C HIS A 263 -1.90 -22.87 6.62
N LYS A 264 -1.09 -23.80 7.14
CA LYS A 264 -1.59 -24.95 7.93
C LYS A 264 -1.58 -24.62 9.41
N ARG A 265 -2.60 -25.13 10.11
CA ARG A 265 -2.62 -25.07 11.58
C ARG A 265 -1.38 -25.78 12.15
N PRO A 266 -0.73 -25.21 13.17
CA PRO A 266 0.32 -25.92 13.88
C PRO A 266 -0.23 -27.24 14.44
N PRO A 267 0.56 -28.33 14.40
CA PRO A 267 0.13 -29.57 14.99
C PRO A 267 -0.14 -29.33 16.48
N THR A 268 -1.37 -29.55 16.88
CA THR A 268 -1.70 -29.58 18.32
C THR A 268 -0.87 -30.66 18.95
N LYS A 269 0.05 -30.30 19.85
CA LYS A 269 0.68 -31.28 20.71
C LYS A 269 -0.46 -32.05 21.37
N LYS A 270 -0.65 -33.32 20.99
CA LYS A 270 -1.57 -34.21 21.72
C LYS A 270 -1.18 -34.06 23.17
N LYS A 271 -2.13 -33.61 24.02
CA LYS A 271 -1.96 -33.64 25.46
C LYS A 271 -1.51 -35.05 25.77
N PRO A 272 -0.37 -35.28 26.40
CA PRO A 272 0.02 -36.64 26.75
C PRO A 272 -1.16 -37.24 27.50
N THR A 273 -1.74 -38.30 26.97
CA THR A 273 -2.75 -39.08 27.65
C THR A 273 -2.05 -39.52 28.94
N THR A 274 -2.49 -39.02 30.07
CA THR A 274 -1.94 -39.40 31.38
C THR A 274 -1.97 -40.92 31.41
N PRO A 275 -0.82 -41.61 31.43
CA PRO A 275 -0.85 -43.05 31.59
C PRO A 275 -1.38 -43.32 32.99
N SER A 276 -2.29 -44.28 33.06
CA SER A 276 -2.83 -44.80 34.32
C SER A 276 -1.64 -45.04 35.25
N ARG A 277 -1.80 -44.61 36.48
CA ARG A 277 -0.76 -44.50 37.49
C ARG A 277 -0.37 -45.90 38.01
N GLU A 278 0.38 -46.65 37.22
CA GLU A 278 1.06 -47.86 37.65
C GLU A 278 2.48 -47.86 37.10
N ASN A 279 3.45 -47.82 38.06
CA ASN A 279 4.91 -47.88 37.87
C ASN A 279 5.57 -46.71 37.12
N VAL A 280 5.69 -45.58 37.79
CA VAL A 280 6.59 -44.52 37.36
C VAL A 280 7.94 -44.72 38.09
N SER A 281 8.91 -45.30 37.36
CA SER A 281 10.34 -45.04 37.68
C SER A 281 10.56 -43.55 37.55
N ALA A 282 11.27 -42.93 38.49
CA ALA A 282 11.55 -41.51 38.52
C ALA A 282 12.08 -41.02 37.15
N PRO A 283 11.59 -39.89 36.63
CA PRO A 283 12.08 -39.38 35.36
C PRO A 283 13.57 -39.09 35.48
N VAL A 284 14.35 -39.68 34.58
CA VAL A 284 15.74 -39.27 34.36
C VAL A 284 15.68 -37.84 33.84
N VAL A 285 15.96 -36.88 34.70
CA VAL A 285 16.19 -35.49 34.32
C VAL A 285 17.51 -35.48 33.53
N VAL A 286 17.39 -35.52 32.19
CA VAL A 286 18.56 -35.23 31.35
C VAL A 286 18.71 -33.72 31.40
N ASP A 287 19.68 -33.29 32.23
CA ASP A 287 20.10 -31.88 32.26
C ASP A 287 20.82 -31.60 30.94
N VAL A 288 20.08 -31.06 29.96
CA VAL A 288 20.65 -30.62 28.70
C VAL A 288 21.27 -29.26 28.99
N GLU A 289 22.54 -29.24 29.35
CA GLU A 289 23.32 -28.00 29.33
C GLU A 289 23.33 -27.46 27.91
N LEU A 290 22.54 -26.43 27.68
CA LEU A 290 22.52 -25.70 26.41
C LEU A 290 23.86 -24.94 26.32
N ASP A 291 24.74 -25.41 25.45
CA ASP A 291 26.00 -24.75 25.13
C ASP A 291 25.75 -23.28 24.77
N GLN A 292 26.28 -22.38 25.60
CA GLN A 292 26.18 -20.92 25.39
C GLN A 292 26.69 -20.54 24.00
N GLY A 293 27.69 -21.23 23.47
CA GLY A 293 28.22 -21.07 22.14
C GLY A 293 27.23 -21.41 21.04
N TYR A 294 26.21 -22.25 21.26
CA TYR A 294 25.15 -22.53 20.31
C TYR A 294 24.27 -21.30 20.02
N TYR A 295 23.88 -20.60 21.08
CA TYR A 295 23.09 -19.37 20.96
C TYR A 295 23.89 -18.24 20.32
N ASP A 296 25.17 -18.11 20.64
CA ASP A 296 26.02 -17.07 20.06
C ASP A 296 26.35 -17.34 18.60
N ARG A 297 26.59 -18.60 18.21
CA ARG A 297 26.69 -19.00 16.80
C ARG A 297 25.39 -18.73 16.04
N GLY A 298 24.24 -19.02 16.62
CA GLY A 298 22.94 -18.74 16.02
C GLY A 298 22.65 -17.24 15.86
N LYS A 299 23.08 -16.39 16.80
CA LYS A 299 23.00 -14.93 16.70
C LYS A 299 23.96 -14.40 15.64
N ALA A 300 25.19 -14.91 15.60
CA ALA A 300 26.19 -14.52 14.60
C ALA A 300 25.74 -14.90 13.18
N ALA A 301 25.24 -16.11 12.96
CA ALA A 301 24.71 -16.55 11.66
C ALA A 301 23.52 -15.71 11.20
N ARG A 302 22.59 -15.34 12.11
CA ARG A 302 21.47 -14.45 11.77
C ARG A 302 21.93 -13.03 11.43
N ARG A 303 22.90 -12.47 12.14
CA ARG A 303 23.48 -11.16 11.81
C ARG A 303 24.17 -11.19 10.45
N GLN A 304 24.91 -12.23 10.17
CA GLN A 304 25.62 -12.39 8.90
C GLN A 304 24.64 -12.57 7.73
N ALA A 305 23.57 -13.36 7.91
CA ALA A 305 22.51 -13.48 6.92
C ALA A 305 21.76 -12.14 6.68
N HIS A 306 21.57 -11.35 7.73
CA HIS A 306 20.94 -10.03 7.61
C HIS A 306 21.82 -9.03 6.85
N ILE A 307 23.14 -9.03 7.08
CA ILE A 307 24.11 -8.20 6.34
C ILE A 307 24.10 -8.58 4.86
N HIS A 308 24.15 -9.88 4.53
CA HIS A 308 24.09 -10.34 3.13
C HIS A 308 22.75 -10.02 2.44
N LEU A 309 21.65 -9.96 3.19
CA LEU A 309 20.35 -9.56 2.64
C LEU A 309 20.24 -8.04 2.41
N GLN A 310 20.95 -7.22 3.16
CA GLN A 310 21.02 -5.77 2.93
C GLN A 310 21.73 -5.46 1.60
N ASP A 311 22.87 -6.12 1.34
CA ASP A 311 23.61 -5.93 0.09
C ASP A 311 22.80 -6.34 -1.16
N VAL A 312 21.91 -7.35 -1.05
CA VAL A 312 21.03 -7.78 -2.15
C VAL A 312 19.96 -6.75 -2.47
N THR A 313 19.45 -6.04 -1.48
CA THR A 313 18.46 -4.97 -1.69
C THR A 313 19.08 -3.80 -2.43
N ASP A 314 20.26 -3.35 -2.01
CA ASP A 314 21.00 -2.26 -2.66
C ASP A 314 21.41 -2.60 -4.11
N ILE A 315 21.75 -3.87 -4.38
CA ILE A 315 22.08 -4.35 -5.74
C ILE A 315 20.83 -4.35 -6.63
N LEU A 316 19.66 -4.73 -6.10
CA LEU A 316 18.40 -4.74 -6.86
C LEU A 316 17.90 -3.33 -7.15
N ASP A 317 18.01 -2.42 -6.20
CA ASP A 317 17.69 -1.00 -6.40
C ASP A 317 18.62 -0.38 -7.45
N GLY A 318 19.92 -0.73 -7.42
CA GLY A 318 20.90 -0.30 -8.42
C GLY A 318 20.61 -0.84 -9.83
N ILE A 319 20.12 -2.08 -9.96
CA ILE A 319 19.73 -2.69 -11.25
C ILE A 319 18.43 -2.03 -11.78
N GLU A 320 17.49 -1.67 -10.90
CA GLU A 320 16.24 -1.00 -11.28
C GLU A 320 16.53 0.42 -11.77
N ASP A 321 17.40 1.17 -11.09
CA ASP A 321 17.88 2.50 -11.50
C ASP A 321 18.65 2.45 -12.83
N GLU A 322 19.46 1.42 -13.06
CA GLU A 322 20.24 1.24 -14.29
C GLU A 322 19.36 0.83 -15.47
N ALA A 323 18.33 0.02 -15.23
CA ALA A 323 17.31 -0.33 -16.21
C ALA A 323 16.47 0.89 -16.61
N ASP A 324 16.05 1.72 -15.66
CA ASP A 324 15.30 2.95 -15.92
C ASP A 324 16.15 3.96 -16.70
N LYS A 325 17.44 4.04 -16.42
CA LYS A 325 18.39 4.89 -17.15
C LYS A 325 18.61 4.42 -18.59
N LEU A 326 18.77 3.11 -18.79
CA LEU A 326 18.85 2.50 -20.13
C LEU A 326 17.58 2.71 -20.94
N PHE A 327 16.40 2.64 -20.30
CA PHE A 327 15.13 2.95 -20.95
C PHE A 327 15.01 4.42 -21.33
N ALA A 328 15.49 5.34 -20.48
CA ALA A 328 15.51 6.77 -20.77
C ALA A 328 16.47 7.09 -21.93
N ASP A 329 17.64 6.46 -21.97
CA ASP A 329 18.62 6.62 -23.04
C ASP A 329 18.13 6.03 -24.37
N LEU A 330 17.44 4.89 -24.34
CA LEU A 330 16.80 4.28 -25.54
C LEU A 330 15.68 5.19 -26.12
N LEU A 331 14.87 5.78 -25.25
CA LEU A 331 13.83 6.72 -25.67
C LEU A 331 14.44 8.00 -26.26
N ALA A 332 15.56 8.49 -25.71
CA ALA A 332 16.27 9.66 -26.24
C ALA A 332 16.89 9.38 -27.63
N ILE A 333 17.37 8.15 -27.87
CA ILE A 333 17.91 7.73 -29.19
C ILE A 333 16.76 7.59 -30.22
N LEU A 334 15.59 7.06 -29.83
CA LEU A 334 14.45 6.93 -30.71
C LEU A 334 13.83 8.29 -31.07
N ASP A 335 13.79 9.24 -30.13
CA ASP A 335 13.32 10.61 -30.38
C ASP A 335 14.32 11.41 -31.22
N GLY A 336 15.62 11.03 -31.24
CA GLY A 336 16.67 11.67 -32.04
C GLY A 336 16.78 11.17 -33.50
N THR A 337 16.16 10.03 -33.82
CA THR A 337 16.19 9.43 -35.18
C THR A 337 15.01 9.85 -36.07
N GLU A 338 14.04 10.63 -35.58
CA GLU A 338 12.94 11.18 -36.38
C GLU A 338 13.18 12.62 -36.90
N SER A 339 14.42 13.12 -36.83
CA SER A 339 14.77 14.49 -37.24
C SER A 339 15.82 14.54 -38.37
N ASP A 340 15.80 13.56 -39.32
CA ASP A 340 16.52 13.66 -40.61
C ASP A 340 15.56 13.38 -41.80
#